data_0783bba797bd4210c191d84d2ceb366a
#
_entry.id   0783bba797bd4210c191d84d2ceb366a
#
_cell.length_a   1.000
_cell.length_b   1.000
_cell.length_c   1.000
_cell.angle_alpha   90.00
_cell.angle_beta   90.00
_cell.angle_gamma   90.00
#
_symmetry.space_group_name_H-M   'P 1'
#
loop_
_entity.id
_entity.type
_entity.pdbx_description
1 polymer ?
#
loop_
_entity_poly.entity_id
_entity_poly.type
_entity_poly.pdbx_seq_one_letter_code
_entity_poly.pdbx_strand_id
1 'polypeptide(L)'
;NVLENINDNLAIFTSRPDRNLKMLLGIWENLIIPKNKDLKLLVTNNSYDYNYKSIIKRKLSDQRNLIKDLQSSRMAIIPGHRAELYCLAAEEAKELCVPIVTLGIGSLAERVEHEKSGLIAKNDLQFSEYIFELFNNNDLWKSIRNNLVLQRGKNTWKKVAEELINQTDNY
;
A
#
# COMPACT_ATOMS: atom_id res chain seq x y z
N ASN A 1 -3.81 -11.67 -16.33
CA ASN A 1 -2.48 -11.89 -15.72
C ASN A 1 -2.11 -10.72 -14.82
N VAL A 2 -2.14 -10.92 -13.51
CA VAL A 2 -1.80 -9.91 -12.48
C VAL A 2 -0.27 -9.81 -12.30
N LEU A 3 0.52 -10.52 -13.10
CA LEU A 3 1.93 -10.80 -12.84
C LEU A 3 2.92 -10.17 -13.83
N GLU A 4 2.47 -9.42 -14.83
CA GLU A 4 3.33 -8.91 -15.88
C GLU A 4 3.74 -7.45 -15.63
N ASN A 5 5.04 -7.19 -15.61
CA ASN A 5 5.69 -5.88 -15.57
C ASN A 5 5.75 -5.14 -14.21
N ILE A 6 6.05 -5.87 -13.12
CA ILE A 6 6.36 -5.22 -11.84
C ILE A 6 7.74 -4.59 -11.92
N ASN A 7 7.82 -3.32 -11.54
CA ASN A 7 9.10 -2.65 -11.32
C ASN A 7 9.57 -2.93 -9.89
N ASP A 8 10.60 -3.75 -9.75
CA ASP A 8 11.16 -4.18 -8.47
C ASP A 8 11.72 -3.02 -7.62
N ASN A 9 11.99 -1.88 -8.23
CA ASN A 9 12.50 -0.69 -7.54
C ASN A 9 11.43 0.39 -7.29
N LEU A 10 10.15 0.09 -7.52
CA LEU A 10 9.07 1.06 -7.41
C LEU A 10 8.14 0.73 -6.25
N ALA A 11 7.98 1.67 -5.32
CA ALA A 11 6.89 1.70 -4.35
C ALA A 11 5.87 2.79 -4.73
N ILE A 12 4.64 2.67 -4.21
CA ILE A 12 3.57 3.62 -4.49
C ILE A 12 2.88 4.12 -3.22
N PHE A 13 2.54 5.40 -3.19
CA PHE A 13 1.65 6.03 -2.21
C PHE A 13 0.43 6.58 -2.94
N THR A 14 -0.77 6.06 -2.61
CA THR A 14 -2.04 6.39 -3.29
C THR A 14 -3.02 7.15 -2.40
N SER A 15 -2.73 7.28 -1.12
CA SER A 15 -3.59 7.98 -0.16
C SER A 15 -3.55 9.50 -0.35
N ARG A 16 -4.45 10.19 0.33
CA ARG A 16 -4.43 11.66 0.40
C ARG A 16 -3.16 12.13 1.12
N PRO A 17 -2.60 13.29 0.74
CA PRO A 17 -1.36 13.81 1.33
C PRO A 17 -1.43 14.04 2.85
N ASP A 18 -2.60 14.39 3.37
CA ASP A 18 -2.84 14.55 4.82
C ASP A 18 -2.80 13.20 5.59
N ARG A 19 -2.65 12.08 4.90
CA ARG A 19 -2.47 10.73 5.48
C ARG A 19 -0.99 10.40 5.69
N ASN A 20 -0.26 11.33 6.32
CA ASN A 20 1.16 11.20 6.69
C ASN A 20 2.15 11.12 5.51
N LEU A 21 1.82 11.70 4.34
CA LEU A 21 2.77 11.78 3.24
C LEU A 21 4.06 12.51 3.62
N LYS A 22 3.96 13.63 4.37
CA LYS A 22 5.14 14.40 4.80
C LYS A 22 6.12 13.55 5.63
N MET A 23 5.59 12.75 6.55
CA MET A 23 6.40 11.81 7.34
C MET A 23 7.04 10.75 6.42
N LEU A 24 6.27 10.15 5.51
CA LEU A 24 6.78 9.17 4.57
C LEU A 24 7.92 9.74 3.71
N LEU A 25 7.79 10.95 3.20
CA LEU A 25 8.84 11.61 2.42
C LEU A 25 10.13 11.81 3.24
N GLY A 26 10.00 12.17 4.52
CA GLY A 26 11.13 12.27 5.44
C GLY A 26 11.82 10.92 5.67
N ILE A 27 11.08 9.86 5.92
CA ILE A 27 11.62 8.49 6.06
C ILE A 27 12.27 8.05 4.76
N TRP A 28 11.61 8.27 3.62
CA TRP A 28 12.10 7.88 2.31
C TRP A 28 13.47 8.48 2.01
N GLU A 29 13.61 9.78 2.13
CA GLU A 29 14.86 10.49 1.80
C GLU A 29 15.96 10.25 2.83
N ASN A 30 15.64 10.12 4.12
CA ASN A 30 16.65 10.01 5.17
C ASN A 30 17.05 8.58 5.53
N LEU A 31 16.15 7.60 5.35
CA LEU A 31 16.39 6.23 5.79
C LEU A 31 16.38 5.19 4.65
N ILE A 32 15.69 5.46 3.53
CA ILE A 32 15.60 4.52 2.39
C ILE A 32 16.64 4.84 1.32
N ILE A 33 16.63 6.05 0.77
CA ILE A 33 17.50 6.45 -0.33
C ILE A 33 18.99 6.37 -0.02
N PRO A 34 19.49 6.67 1.20
CA PRO A 34 20.89 6.48 1.53
C PRO A 34 21.37 5.02 1.39
N LYS A 35 20.48 4.05 1.56
CA LYS A 35 20.78 2.61 1.42
C LYS A 35 20.72 2.14 -0.03
N ASN A 36 19.81 2.69 -0.84
CA ASN A 36 19.69 2.35 -2.27
C ASN A 36 19.07 3.52 -3.07
N LYS A 37 19.89 4.16 -3.91
CA LYS A 37 19.53 5.34 -4.70
C LYS A 37 18.65 5.03 -5.93
N ASP A 38 18.54 3.76 -6.31
CA ASP A 38 17.75 3.32 -7.47
C ASP A 38 16.26 3.18 -7.14
N LEU A 39 15.92 3.15 -5.85
CA LEU A 39 14.53 3.05 -5.42
C LEU A 39 13.75 4.32 -5.75
N LYS A 40 12.50 4.12 -6.15
CA LYS A 40 11.56 5.19 -6.50
C LYS A 40 10.26 5.06 -5.72
N LEU A 41 9.72 6.19 -5.30
CA LEU A 41 8.38 6.29 -4.74
C LEU A 41 7.47 7.08 -5.68
N LEU A 42 6.44 6.43 -6.19
CA LEU A 42 5.40 7.08 -6.96
C LEU A 42 4.34 7.65 -6.01
N VAL A 43 4.10 8.95 -6.08
CA VAL A 43 3.05 9.65 -5.32
C VAL A 43 1.97 10.11 -6.29
N THR A 44 0.76 9.56 -6.17
CA THR A 44 -0.33 9.77 -7.14
C THR A 44 -1.17 11.01 -6.87
N ASN A 45 -1.09 11.57 -5.68
CA ASN A 45 -1.79 12.79 -5.30
C ASN A 45 -0.80 13.77 -4.67
N ASN A 46 -0.31 14.70 -5.48
CA ASN A 46 0.75 15.61 -5.08
C ASN A 46 0.18 17.00 -4.76
N SER A 47 0.11 17.34 -3.48
CA SER A 47 -0.25 18.68 -3.01
C SER A 47 0.85 19.39 -2.22
N TYR A 48 2.00 18.76 -2.02
CA TYR A 48 3.15 19.38 -1.37
C TYR A 48 4.21 19.75 -2.40
N ASP A 49 4.88 20.87 -2.18
CA ASP A 49 6.07 21.21 -2.95
C ASP A 49 7.29 20.52 -2.34
N TYR A 50 7.83 19.56 -3.05
CA TYR A 50 9.08 18.86 -2.74
C TYR A 50 9.76 18.47 -4.06
N ASN A 51 11.09 18.46 -4.06
CA ASN A 51 11.87 18.16 -5.26
C ASN A 51 12.96 17.13 -4.98
N TYR A 52 12.54 15.88 -4.76
CA TYR A 52 13.46 14.75 -4.57
C TYR A 52 13.53 13.92 -5.87
N LYS A 53 14.76 13.60 -6.30
CA LYS A 53 14.99 12.81 -7.54
C LYS A 53 14.45 11.38 -7.46
N SER A 54 14.26 10.87 -6.24
CA SER A 54 13.73 9.54 -5.95
C SER A 54 12.20 9.49 -5.99
N ILE A 55 11.53 10.65 -6.02
CA ILE A 55 10.06 10.75 -5.99
C ILE A 55 9.51 11.03 -7.37
N ILE A 56 8.64 10.16 -7.85
CA ILE A 56 7.87 10.35 -9.08
C ILE A 56 6.53 10.99 -8.69
N LYS A 57 6.34 12.25 -9.09
CA LYS A 57 5.10 12.98 -8.87
C LYS A 57 4.13 12.72 -10.02
N ARG A 58 2.95 12.19 -9.71
CA ARG A 58 1.89 12.06 -10.70
C ARG A 58 0.74 13.02 -10.36
N LYS A 59 0.19 13.69 -11.37
CA LYS A 59 -1.07 14.41 -11.25
C LYS A 59 -2.20 13.41 -11.03
N LEU A 60 -3.27 13.85 -10.36
CA LEU A 60 -4.51 13.08 -10.26
C LEU A 60 -4.91 12.59 -11.65
N SER A 61 -5.17 11.32 -11.76
CA SER A 61 -5.55 10.65 -13.00
C SER A 61 -6.79 9.77 -12.76
N ASP A 62 -7.31 9.20 -13.83
CA ASP A 62 -8.42 8.28 -13.74
C ASP A 62 -8.06 6.96 -13.01
N GLN A 63 -9.07 6.21 -12.63
CA GLN A 63 -8.91 4.94 -11.92
C GLN A 63 -8.11 3.90 -12.72
N ARG A 64 -8.19 3.93 -14.06
CA ARG A 64 -7.46 2.98 -14.93
C ARG A 64 -5.96 3.17 -14.81
N ASN A 65 -5.51 4.42 -14.74
CA ASN A 65 -4.10 4.74 -14.54
C ASN A 65 -3.64 4.38 -13.12
N LEU A 66 -4.46 4.61 -12.11
CA LEU A 66 -4.17 4.19 -10.74
C LEU A 66 -4.00 2.67 -10.63
N ILE A 67 -4.87 1.89 -11.28
CA ILE A 67 -4.76 0.43 -11.34
C ILE A 67 -3.42 0.01 -11.97
N LYS A 68 -3.03 0.61 -13.10
CA LYS A 68 -1.75 0.31 -13.75
C LYS A 68 -0.56 0.65 -12.86
N ASP A 69 -0.62 1.79 -12.17
CA ASP A 69 0.43 2.22 -11.26
C ASP A 69 0.60 1.26 -10.08
N LEU A 70 -0.51 0.85 -9.45
CA LEU A 70 -0.49 -0.16 -8.40
C LEU A 70 0.06 -1.50 -8.92
N GLN A 71 -0.44 -1.99 -10.05
CA GLN A 71 0.01 -3.26 -10.64
C GLN A 71 1.49 -3.27 -11.03
N SER A 72 2.05 -2.11 -11.41
CA SER A 72 3.47 -1.97 -11.73
C SER A 72 4.37 -1.78 -10.52
N SER A 73 3.81 -1.53 -9.35
CA SER A 73 4.55 -1.28 -8.12
C SER A 73 4.83 -2.55 -7.35
N ARG A 74 6.01 -2.65 -6.75
CA ARG A 74 6.39 -3.77 -5.90
C ARG A 74 5.59 -3.81 -4.60
N MET A 75 5.30 -2.64 -4.03
CA MET A 75 4.51 -2.49 -2.81
C MET A 75 3.77 -1.16 -2.76
N ALA A 76 2.69 -1.11 -1.98
CA ALA A 76 2.03 0.11 -1.55
C ALA A 76 2.53 0.50 -0.16
N ILE A 77 2.87 1.77 0.03
CA ILE A 77 3.29 2.31 1.33
C ILE A 77 2.16 3.19 1.85
N ILE A 78 1.52 2.76 2.92
CA ILE A 78 0.37 3.46 3.52
C ILE A 78 0.66 3.64 5.02
N PRO A 79 1.28 4.75 5.43
CA PRO A 79 1.65 4.95 6.83
C PRO A 79 0.47 4.82 7.79
N GLY A 80 -0.69 5.32 7.39
CA GLY A 80 -1.89 5.38 8.21
C GLY A 80 -2.08 6.73 8.88
N HIS A 81 -3.30 6.97 9.36
CA HIS A 81 -3.67 8.19 10.06
C HIS A 81 -4.84 7.91 11.02
N ARG A 82 -4.88 8.56 12.17
CA ARG A 82 -5.92 8.32 13.21
C ARG A 82 -7.35 8.59 12.71
N ALA A 83 -7.52 9.51 11.76
CA ALA A 83 -8.81 9.81 11.14
C ALA A 83 -9.12 8.91 9.94
N GLU A 84 -8.37 7.83 9.69
CA GLU A 84 -8.64 6.86 8.63
C GLU A 84 -9.62 5.81 9.16
N LEU A 85 -10.87 5.87 8.68
CA LEU A 85 -11.95 4.99 9.16
C LEU A 85 -12.06 3.69 8.37
N TYR A 86 -11.65 3.67 7.10
CA TYR A 86 -11.79 2.48 6.25
C TYR A 86 -10.53 2.15 5.42
N CYS A 87 -9.87 3.15 4.87
CA CYS A 87 -8.71 3.04 3.97
C CYS A 87 -8.96 2.28 2.66
N LEU A 88 -9.68 2.92 1.73
CA LEU A 88 -9.90 2.37 0.38
C LEU A 88 -8.58 2.05 -0.36
N ALA A 89 -7.53 2.86 -0.16
CA ALA A 89 -6.23 2.63 -0.75
C ALA A 89 -5.62 1.26 -0.36
N ALA A 90 -5.88 0.80 0.87
CA ALA A 90 -5.43 -0.53 1.31
C ALA A 90 -6.25 -1.64 0.64
N GLU A 91 -7.57 -1.47 0.50
CA GLU A 91 -8.42 -2.46 -0.17
C GLU A 91 -8.08 -2.56 -1.67
N GLU A 92 -7.86 -1.42 -2.34
CA GLU A 92 -7.43 -1.38 -3.74
C GLU A 92 -6.07 -2.09 -3.94
N ALA A 93 -5.10 -1.84 -3.06
CA ALA A 93 -3.81 -2.51 -3.10
C ALA A 93 -3.95 -4.04 -2.92
N LYS A 94 -4.73 -4.48 -1.94
CA LYS A 94 -4.99 -5.91 -1.68
C LYS A 94 -5.67 -6.59 -2.86
N GLU A 95 -6.71 -5.97 -3.44
CA GLU A 95 -7.44 -6.52 -4.59
C GLU A 95 -6.55 -6.64 -5.83
N LEU A 96 -5.56 -5.76 -5.97
CA LEU A 96 -4.54 -5.83 -7.03
C LEU A 96 -3.32 -6.68 -6.65
N CYS A 97 -3.38 -7.38 -5.52
CA CYS A 97 -2.32 -8.24 -4.99
C CYS A 97 -0.99 -7.50 -4.78
N VAL A 98 -1.05 -6.25 -4.33
CA VAL A 98 0.11 -5.42 -4.01
C VAL A 98 0.35 -5.45 -2.50
N PRO A 99 1.47 -5.99 -2.01
CA PRO A 99 1.81 -5.99 -0.59
C PRO A 99 1.83 -4.59 0.01
N ILE A 100 1.40 -4.44 1.26
CA ILE A 100 1.30 -3.15 1.94
C ILE A 100 2.34 -3.06 3.06
N VAL A 101 3.00 -1.90 3.21
CA VAL A 101 3.76 -1.54 4.42
C VAL A 101 3.05 -0.41 5.14
N THR A 102 2.78 -0.59 6.43
CA THR A 102 2.00 0.36 7.24
C THR A 102 2.50 0.44 8.69
N LEU A 103 2.13 1.50 9.40
CA LEU A 103 2.26 1.62 10.86
C LEU A 103 1.03 1.07 11.60
N GLY A 104 0.03 0.55 10.90
CA GLY A 104 -1.20 0.04 11.53
C GLY A 104 -2.04 1.11 12.23
N ILE A 105 -1.92 2.39 11.86
CA ILE A 105 -2.64 3.49 12.49
C ILE A 105 -4.03 3.63 11.86
N GLY A 106 -5.04 3.84 12.69
CA GLY A 106 -6.44 3.91 12.27
C GLY A 106 -6.95 2.54 11.82
N SER A 107 -7.77 2.50 10.80
CA SER A 107 -8.35 1.25 10.25
C SER A 107 -7.32 0.28 9.67
N LEU A 108 -6.08 0.70 9.43
CA LEU A 108 -5.05 -0.15 8.85
C LEU A 108 -4.65 -1.32 9.76
N ALA A 109 -4.81 -1.19 11.09
CA ALA A 109 -4.61 -2.30 12.03
C ALA A 109 -5.58 -3.47 11.77
N GLU A 110 -6.75 -3.21 11.20
CA GLU A 110 -7.79 -4.20 10.88
C GLU A 110 -7.71 -4.63 9.39
N ARG A 111 -7.22 -3.76 8.51
CA ARG A 111 -7.21 -3.98 7.06
C ARG A 111 -5.99 -4.74 6.57
N VAL A 112 -4.89 -4.65 7.30
CA VAL A 112 -3.64 -5.33 6.94
C VAL A 112 -3.36 -6.42 7.94
N GLU A 113 -3.16 -7.64 7.46
CA GLU A 113 -2.70 -8.78 8.26
C GLU A 113 -1.18 -8.92 8.09
N HIS A 114 -0.46 -8.84 9.22
CA HIS A 114 1.01 -8.91 9.22
C HIS A 114 1.50 -10.21 8.58
N GLU A 115 2.47 -10.13 7.67
CA GLU A 115 3.05 -11.21 6.86
C GLU A 115 2.08 -11.94 5.91
N LYS A 116 0.79 -11.56 5.89
CA LYS A 116 -0.19 -12.16 4.98
C LYS A 116 -0.63 -11.23 3.86
N SER A 117 -0.96 -9.98 4.19
CA SER A 117 -1.32 -8.97 3.19
C SER A 117 -0.36 -7.78 3.14
N GLY A 118 0.57 -7.73 4.10
CA GLY A 118 1.57 -6.69 4.20
C GLY A 118 2.37 -6.80 5.48
N LEU A 119 3.13 -5.75 5.81
CA LEU A 119 3.94 -5.65 7.02
C LEU A 119 3.46 -4.47 7.87
N ILE A 120 3.19 -4.72 9.16
CA ILE A 120 2.76 -3.71 10.13
C ILE A 120 3.94 -3.39 11.05
N ALA A 121 4.46 -2.18 10.95
CA ALA A 121 5.57 -1.70 11.76
C ALA A 121 5.09 -1.01 13.05
N LYS A 122 5.88 -1.09 14.10
CA LYS A 122 5.58 -0.51 15.41
C LYS A 122 6.10 0.93 15.58
N ASN A 123 7.03 1.34 14.73
CA ASN A 123 7.64 2.67 14.75
C ASN A 123 8.29 2.99 13.38
N ASP A 124 8.76 4.23 13.21
CA ASP A 124 9.32 4.73 11.96
C ASP A 124 10.58 3.97 11.53
N LEU A 125 11.43 3.53 12.46
CA LEU A 125 12.62 2.77 12.13
C LEU A 125 12.22 1.41 11.53
N GLN A 126 11.39 0.64 12.21
CA GLN A 126 10.89 -0.65 11.71
C GLN A 126 10.08 -0.48 10.41
N PHE A 127 9.35 0.63 10.25
CA PHE A 127 8.65 0.94 9.03
C PHE A 127 9.62 1.08 7.85
N SER A 128 10.75 1.78 8.05
CA SER A 128 11.80 1.89 7.04
C SER A 128 12.49 0.54 6.75
N GLU A 129 12.70 -0.27 7.76
CA GLU A 129 13.28 -1.62 7.64
C GLU A 129 12.35 -2.54 6.82
N TYR A 130 11.06 -2.55 7.08
CA TYR A 130 10.08 -3.33 6.34
C TYR A 130 9.92 -2.90 4.88
N ILE A 131 9.97 -1.59 4.60
CA ILE A 131 10.02 -1.09 3.23
C ILE A 131 11.25 -1.66 2.51
N PHE A 132 12.42 -1.59 3.14
CA PHE A 132 13.66 -2.07 2.57
C PHE A 132 13.68 -3.59 2.44
N GLU A 133 13.12 -4.31 3.40
CA GLU A 133 12.99 -5.76 3.36
C GLU A 133 12.14 -6.23 2.18
N LEU A 134 10.97 -5.64 1.94
CA LEU A 134 10.13 -6.01 0.80
C LEU A 134 10.77 -5.68 -0.56
N PHE A 135 11.68 -4.72 -0.63
CA PHE A 135 12.46 -4.50 -1.85
C PHE A 135 13.50 -5.60 -2.10
N ASN A 136 14.09 -6.16 -1.05
CA ASN A 136 15.24 -7.06 -1.17
C ASN A 136 14.91 -8.53 -0.93
N ASN A 137 13.86 -8.85 -0.18
CA ASN A 137 13.45 -10.21 0.14
C ASN A 137 12.35 -10.69 -0.80
N ASN A 138 12.75 -11.33 -1.90
CA ASN A 138 11.83 -11.85 -2.91
C ASN A 138 10.93 -12.96 -2.38
N ASP A 139 11.40 -13.78 -1.44
CA ASP A 139 10.62 -14.90 -0.92
C ASP A 139 9.50 -14.40 -0.02
N LEU A 140 9.79 -13.45 0.88
CA LEU A 140 8.77 -12.80 1.69
C LEU A 140 7.75 -12.06 0.81
N TRP A 141 8.23 -11.27 -0.16
CA TRP A 141 7.36 -10.56 -1.08
C TRP A 141 6.42 -11.51 -1.85
N LYS A 142 6.95 -12.61 -2.41
CA LYS A 142 6.15 -13.63 -3.10
C LYS A 142 5.15 -14.31 -2.17
N SER A 143 5.55 -14.62 -0.94
CA SER A 143 4.67 -15.22 0.06
C SER A 143 3.46 -14.34 0.34
N ILE A 144 3.67 -13.06 0.64
CA ILE A 144 2.58 -12.10 0.89
C ILE A 144 1.69 -11.96 -0.35
N ARG A 145 2.30 -11.81 -1.52
CA ARG A 145 1.55 -11.68 -2.78
C ARG A 145 0.70 -12.91 -3.09
N ASN A 146 1.22 -14.11 -2.89
CA ASN A 146 0.48 -15.36 -3.09
C ASN A 146 -0.74 -15.44 -2.14
N ASN A 147 -0.58 -15.03 -0.89
CA ASN A 147 -1.70 -14.93 0.04
C ASN A 147 -2.78 -13.95 -0.45
N LEU A 148 -2.38 -12.79 -0.97
CA LEU A 148 -3.31 -11.82 -1.56
C LEU A 148 -4.05 -12.40 -2.77
N VAL A 149 -3.36 -13.13 -3.66
CA VAL A 149 -3.99 -13.82 -4.80
C VAL A 149 -5.04 -14.82 -4.33
N LEU A 150 -4.77 -15.58 -3.26
CA LEU A 150 -5.72 -16.53 -2.69
C LEU A 150 -6.93 -15.86 -2.01
N GLN A 151 -6.78 -14.63 -1.55
CA GLN A 151 -7.85 -13.86 -0.89
C GLN A 151 -8.67 -13.01 -1.88
N ARG A 152 -8.14 -12.73 -3.04
CA ARG A 152 -8.74 -11.87 -4.05
C ARG A 152 -10.16 -12.31 -4.42
N GLY A 153 -11.08 -11.35 -4.51
CA GLY A 153 -12.48 -11.59 -4.89
C GLY A 153 -13.33 -12.29 -3.83
N LYS A 154 -12.78 -12.61 -2.64
CA LYS A 154 -13.56 -13.23 -1.56
C LYS A 154 -14.48 -12.24 -0.84
N ASN A 155 -14.10 -10.98 -0.77
CA ASN A 155 -14.82 -9.91 -0.10
C ASN A 155 -15.45 -8.95 -1.12
N THR A 156 -16.45 -9.42 -1.85
CA THR A 156 -17.19 -8.61 -2.81
C THR A 156 -18.30 -7.83 -2.13
N TRP A 157 -18.66 -6.66 -2.68
CA TRP A 157 -19.83 -5.89 -2.22
C TRP A 157 -21.12 -6.71 -2.24
N LYS A 158 -21.26 -7.63 -3.21
CA LYS A 158 -22.39 -8.56 -3.27
C LYS A 158 -22.46 -9.43 -2.02
N LYS A 159 -21.34 -10.02 -1.61
CA LYS A 159 -21.26 -10.86 -0.41
C LYS A 159 -21.58 -10.06 0.87
N VAL A 160 -21.02 -8.85 0.99
CA VAL A 160 -21.34 -7.96 2.12
C VAL A 160 -22.82 -7.62 2.16
N ALA A 161 -23.45 -7.33 1.02
CA ALA A 161 -24.88 -7.07 0.94
C ALA A 161 -25.71 -8.32 1.33
N GLU A 162 -25.34 -9.50 0.87
CA GLU A 162 -26.00 -10.77 1.23
C GLU A 162 -25.88 -11.04 2.74
N GLU A 163 -24.71 -10.80 3.34
CA GLU A 163 -24.51 -10.96 4.79
C GLU A 163 -25.38 -9.99 5.60
N LEU A 164 -25.48 -8.72 5.17
CA LEU A 164 -26.35 -7.73 5.81
C LEU A 164 -27.84 -8.09 5.72
N ILE A 165 -28.31 -8.54 4.56
CA ILE A 165 -29.70 -8.99 4.37
C ILE A 165 -29.99 -10.18 5.29
N ASN A 166 -29.12 -11.19 5.32
CA ASN A 166 -29.30 -12.36 6.18
C ASN A 166 -29.31 -12.02 7.68
N GLN A 167 -28.60 -10.95 8.09
CA GLN A 167 -28.65 -10.48 9.47
C GLN A 167 -29.97 -9.78 9.81
N THR A 168 -30.57 -9.07 8.86
CA THR A 168 -31.86 -8.37 9.06
C THR A 168 -33.06 -9.30 9.03
N ASP A 169 -33.02 -10.41 8.27
CA ASP A 169 -34.09 -11.39 8.18
C ASP A 169 -34.21 -12.29 9.45
N ASN A 170 -33.25 -12.19 10.37
CA ASN A 170 -33.25 -12.93 11.64
C ASN A 170 -33.79 -12.10 12.83
N TYR A 171 -34.34 -10.92 12.57
CA TYR A 171 -35.04 -10.07 13.54
C TYR A 171 -36.55 -9.96 13.19
#